data_6f9d988540646b436a5fb24308535ca8
#
_entry.id   6f9d988540646b436a5fb24308535ca8
#
_cell.length_a   1.000
_cell.length_b   1.000
_cell.length_c   1.000
_cell.angle_alpha   90.00
_cell.angle_beta   90.00
_cell.angle_gamma   90.00
#
_symmetry.space_group_name_H-M   'P 1'
#
loop_
_entity.id
_entity.type
_entity.pdbx_description
1 polymer ?
#
loop_
_entity_poly.entity_id
_entity_poly.type
_entity_poly.pdbx_seq_one_letter_code
_entity_poly.pdbx_strand_id
1 'polypeptide(L)'
;MDTSDPDISFDEDGNCNHCNRYFVRVAEEVRRGPNATLALEALVERIAREGKGKDYDCIAGVSGGVDSTFVIYKLKQLGLRPLAVHFDNGWNSELAVANIKNALDRLKIDLHTDVVDWEEFRDLQLSFLKASVPNCEIPTDHAITATLVKTARRNHVRYVINGSNVVTEGILPISWVYYSHDLHHIRAIHRQFGRVPLKTFPQVSLASFSARILSGSYKMVNLLNYVEYDKAKAVDTMKRELNWQYYGGKHYESIYTRWYQGYYLPTKFGFDKRRAHLSALVCAGQLSREQGIVELAKNPYAHNDLDQDMDFVVKKFGLDRVQLQDLIDKPNKKHTDYPNRNNFIEGLSGLRSYLRNRAKSV
;
A
#
# COMPACT_ATOMS: atom_id res chain seq x y z
N MET A 1 2.08 19.47 -2.09
CA MET A 1 1.20 19.43 -0.88
C MET A 1 0.67 20.83 -0.61
N ASP A 2 -0.35 20.97 0.18
CA ASP A 2 -0.96 22.24 0.58
C ASP A 2 -1.58 22.14 1.98
N THR A 3 -2.27 23.20 2.40
CA THR A 3 -2.90 23.35 3.74
C THR A 3 -4.09 22.43 4.01
N SER A 4 -4.44 21.51 3.10
CA SER A 4 -5.39 20.43 3.41
C SER A 4 -4.79 19.40 4.40
N ASP A 5 -3.46 19.37 4.54
CA ASP A 5 -2.80 18.69 5.65
C ASP A 5 -2.62 19.69 6.81
N PRO A 6 -3.24 19.44 7.99
CA PRO A 6 -3.13 20.35 9.13
C PRO A 6 -1.71 20.44 9.71
N ASP A 7 -0.85 19.44 9.44
CA ASP A 7 0.51 19.37 9.97
C ASP A 7 1.56 19.88 8.97
N ILE A 8 1.13 20.54 7.86
CA ILE A 8 2.05 21.11 6.89
C ILE A 8 2.76 22.33 7.47
N SER A 9 4.07 22.38 7.27
CA SER A 9 4.91 23.56 7.57
C SER A 9 5.82 23.85 6.39
N PHE A 10 6.25 25.11 6.29
CA PHE A 10 7.13 25.57 5.22
C PHE A 10 8.40 26.14 5.82
N ASP A 11 9.54 25.90 5.17
CA ASP A 11 10.82 26.51 5.50
C ASP A 11 10.95 27.91 4.87
N GLU A 12 12.10 28.56 5.11
CA GLU A 12 12.41 29.92 4.62
C GLU A 12 12.46 29.99 3.08
N ASP A 13 12.76 28.85 2.41
CA ASP A 13 12.81 28.73 0.95
C ASP A 13 11.43 28.38 0.36
N GLY A 14 10.39 28.22 1.19
CA GLY A 14 9.03 27.87 0.78
C GLY A 14 8.83 26.38 0.48
N ASN A 15 9.80 25.51 0.82
CA ASN A 15 9.61 24.07 0.71
C ASN A 15 8.82 23.54 1.89
N CYS A 16 7.87 22.64 1.63
CA CYS A 16 7.12 22.04 2.72
C CYS A 16 7.90 20.89 3.40
N ASN A 17 7.57 20.65 4.68
CA ASN A 17 8.14 19.56 5.46
C ASN A 17 8.02 18.18 4.77
N HIS A 18 7.00 17.95 3.92
CA HIS A 18 6.87 16.74 3.13
C HIS A 18 7.91 16.63 2.03
N CYS A 19 8.16 17.74 1.29
CA CYS A 19 9.20 17.79 0.26
C CYS A 19 10.57 17.56 0.87
N ASN A 20 10.89 18.22 1.98
CA ASN A 20 12.17 18.08 2.66
C ASN A 20 12.37 16.62 3.13
N ARG A 21 11.35 16.02 3.77
CA ARG A 21 11.41 14.61 4.17
C ARG A 21 11.53 13.67 2.98
N TYR A 22 10.89 13.98 1.86
CA TYR A 22 10.99 13.17 0.64
C TYR A 22 12.44 13.08 0.15
N PHE A 23 13.15 14.19 0.03
CA PHE A 23 14.54 14.18 -0.43
C PHE A 23 15.48 13.46 0.53
N VAL A 24 15.27 13.59 1.84
CA VAL A 24 16.01 12.80 2.84
C VAL A 24 15.77 11.30 2.64
N ARG A 25 14.52 10.88 2.48
CA ARG A 25 14.18 9.47 2.24
C ARG A 25 14.76 8.95 0.93
N VAL A 26 14.70 9.74 -0.16
CA VAL A 26 15.32 9.36 -1.43
C VAL A 26 16.82 9.14 -1.27
N ALA A 27 17.53 10.03 -0.58
CA ALA A 27 18.96 9.90 -0.34
C ALA A 27 19.31 8.65 0.49
N GLU A 28 18.47 8.27 1.45
CA GLU A 28 18.70 7.12 2.33
C GLU A 28 18.26 5.78 1.74
N GLU A 29 17.10 5.76 1.07
CA GLU A 29 16.40 4.51 0.73
C GLU A 29 16.53 4.14 -0.75
N VAL A 30 16.69 5.10 -1.66
CA VAL A 30 16.77 4.85 -3.11
C VAL A 30 18.23 4.69 -3.53
N ARG A 31 18.53 3.59 -4.23
CA ARG A 31 19.86 3.34 -4.79
C ARG A 31 19.96 3.97 -6.18
N ARG A 32 20.97 4.79 -6.42
CA ARG A 32 21.20 5.50 -7.69
C ARG A 32 22.67 5.41 -8.10
N GLY A 33 22.89 5.63 -9.41
CA GLY A 33 24.25 5.62 -9.99
C GLY A 33 24.91 4.23 -10.00
N PRO A 34 26.23 4.15 -10.20
CA PRO A 34 26.97 2.88 -10.35
C PRO A 34 26.78 1.92 -9.17
N ASN A 35 26.65 2.45 -7.96
CA ASN A 35 26.43 1.65 -6.75
C ASN A 35 25.06 0.99 -6.69
N ALA A 36 24.08 1.46 -7.48
CA ALA A 36 22.75 0.85 -7.52
C ALA A 36 22.78 -0.55 -8.12
N THR A 37 23.51 -0.74 -9.22
CA THR A 37 23.66 -2.04 -9.87
C THR A 37 24.32 -3.04 -8.92
N LEU A 38 25.42 -2.68 -8.29
CA LEU A 38 26.10 -3.53 -7.31
C LEU A 38 25.21 -3.88 -6.11
N ALA A 39 24.44 -2.92 -5.61
CA ALA A 39 23.52 -3.16 -4.50
C ALA A 39 22.36 -4.09 -4.90
N LEU A 40 21.84 -3.96 -6.12
CA LEU A 40 20.80 -4.84 -6.67
C LEU A 40 21.35 -6.26 -6.86
N GLU A 41 22.49 -6.41 -7.50
CA GLU A 41 23.16 -7.70 -7.72
C GLU A 41 23.42 -8.42 -6.39
N ALA A 42 24.01 -7.74 -5.41
CA ALA A 42 24.23 -8.30 -4.08
C ALA A 42 22.94 -8.70 -3.35
N LEU A 43 21.84 -7.95 -3.56
CA LEU A 43 20.53 -8.29 -3.03
C LEU A 43 19.98 -9.56 -3.70
N VAL A 44 20.03 -9.62 -5.03
CA VAL A 44 19.55 -10.76 -5.85
C VAL A 44 20.32 -12.03 -5.52
N GLU A 45 21.65 -11.98 -5.50
CA GLU A 45 22.51 -13.11 -5.12
C GLU A 45 22.17 -13.64 -3.72
N ARG A 46 21.94 -12.74 -2.77
CA ARG A 46 21.56 -13.11 -1.41
C ARG A 46 20.21 -13.80 -1.37
N ILE A 47 19.21 -13.27 -2.09
CA ILE A 47 17.86 -13.87 -2.18
C ILE A 47 17.95 -15.26 -2.81
N ALA A 48 18.63 -15.38 -3.96
CA ALA A 48 18.82 -16.64 -4.67
C ALA A 48 19.56 -17.69 -3.81
N ARG A 49 20.63 -17.28 -3.11
CA ARG A 49 21.41 -18.17 -2.22
C ARG A 49 20.55 -18.69 -1.06
N GLU A 50 19.75 -17.82 -0.43
CA GLU A 50 18.89 -18.22 0.70
C GLU A 50 17.65 -19.02 0.22
N GLY A 51 17.28 -18.92 -1.06
CA GLY A 51 16.25 -19.72 -1.72
C GLY A 51 16.71 -21.07 -2.26
N LYS A 52 18.02 -21.34 -2.24
CA LYS A 52 18.58 -22.61 -2.79
C LYS A 52 17.98 -23.81 -2.08
N GLY A 53 17.47 -24.75 -2.88
CA GLY A 53 16.82 -25.98 -2.38
C GLY A 53 15.36 -25.80 -1.95
N LYS A 54 14.76 -24.62 -2.17
CA LYS A 54 13.35 -24.33 -1.95
C LYS A 54 12.63 -24.16 -3.29
N ASP A 55 11.31 -24.27 -3.28
CA ASP A 55 10.49 -24.03 -4.47
C ASP A 55 10.56 -22.57 -4.93
N TYR A 56 10.62 -21.63 -3.97
CA TYR A 56 10.63 -20.20 -4.21
C TYR A 56 11.78 -19.48 -3.50
N ASP A 57 12.32 -18.44 -4.13
CA ASP A 57 13.36 -17.58 -3.56
C ASP A 57 12.78 -16.46 -2.71
N CYS A 58 11.61 -15.95 -3.12
CA CYS A 58 10.92 -14.85 -2.46
C CYS A 58 9.40 -14.93 -2.65
N ILE A 59 8.67 -14.19 -1.81
CA ILE A 59 7.24 -13.93 -1.96
C ILE A 59 7.06 -12.54 -2.56
N ALA A 60 6.13 -12.36 -3.49
CA ALA A 60 5.78 -11.06 -4.04
C ALA A 60 4.27 -10.80 -3.95
N GLY A 61 3.87 -9.71 -3.29
CA GLY A 61 2.48 -9.28 -3.25
C GLY A 61 2.03 -8.74 -4.62
N VAL A 62 0.86 -9.17 -5.11
CA VAL A 62 0.30 -8.72 -6.38
C VAL A 62 -1.13 -8.24 -6.21
N SER A 63 -1.43 -7.04 -6.74
CA SER A 63 -2.76 -6.43 -6.74
C SER A 63 -3.34 -6.23 -8.14
N GLY A 64 -2.55 -6.53 -9.19
CA GLY A 64 -2.88 -6.15 -10.57
C GLY A 64 -2.55 -4.69 -10.91
N GLY A 65 -2.11 -3.91 -9.92
CA GLY A 65 -1.66 -2.54 -10.05
C GLY A 65 -0.28 -2.42 -10.71
N VAL A 66 0.07 -1.18 -11.13
CA VAL A 66 1.31 -0.89 -11.88
C VAL A 66 2.54 -1.37 -11.12
N ASP A 67 2.70 -0.92 -9.86
CA ASP A 67 3.92 -1.11 -9.09
C ASP A 67 4.15 -2.60 -8.78
N SER A 68 3.11 -3.31 -8.30
CA SER A 68 3.20 -4.73 -7.97
C SER A 68 3.44 -5.63 -9.19
N THR A 69 2.81 -5.32 -10.32
CA THR A 69 3.01 -6.06 -11.58
C THR A 69 4.40 -5.83 -12.15
N PHE A 70 4.90 -4.59 -12.08
CA PHE A 70 6.27 -4.31 -12.52
C PHE A 70 7.32 -4.99 -11.65
N VAL A 71 7.07 -5.11 -10.33
CA VAL A 71 7.95 -5.87 -9.43
C VAL A 71 8.06 -7.33 -9.83
N ILE A 72 6.96 -8.04 -10.08
CA ILE A 72 7.02 -9.47 -10.47
C ILE A 72 7.71 -9.65 -11.83
N TYR A 73 7.50 -8.72 -12.78
CA TYR A 73 8.22 -8.68 -14.04
C TYR A 73 9.73 -8.56 -13.82
N LYS A 74 10.15 -7.61 -12.98
CA LYS A 74 11.57 -7.41 -12.64
C LYS A 74 12.18 -8.61 -11.91
N LEU A 75 11.49 -9.21 -10.96
CA LEU A 75 11.98 -10.41 -10.27
C LEU A 75 12.28 -11.55 -11.24
N LYS A 76 11.40 -11.74 -12.24
CA LYS A 76 11.61 -12.76 -13.28
C LYS A 76 12.79 -12.43 -14.17
N GLN A 77 12.95 -11.15 -14.58
CA GLN A 77 14.13 -10.70 -15.35
C GLN A 77 15.44 -10.89 -14.59
N LEU A 78 15.42 -10.74 -13.26
CA LEU A 78 16.57 -10.94 -12.38
C LEU A 78 16.87 -12.42 -12.09
N GLY A 79 16.14 -13.35 -12.72
CA GLY A 79 16.36 -14.80 -12.58
C GLY A 79 15.86 -15.39 -11.27
N LEU A 80 15.08 -14.67 -10.47
CA LEU A 80 14.49 -15.16 -9.23
C LEU A 80 13.22 -15.96 -9.49
N ARG A 81 12.88 -16.83 -8.54
CA ARG A 81 11.67 -17.66 -8.52
C ARG A 81 10.69 -17.15 -7.47
N PRO A 82 9.89 -16.10 -7.76
CA PRO A 82 8.91 -15.60 -6.82
C PRO A 82 7.67 -16.50 -6.78
N LEU A 83 7.05 -16.62 -5.58
CA LEU A 83 5.64 -16.98 -5.46
C LEU A 83 4.83 -15.69 -5.39
N ALA A 84 3.94 -15.46 -6.34
CA ALA A 84 3.00 -14.35 -6.30
C ALA A 84 1.90 -14.64 -5.25
N VAL A 85 1.58 -13.62 -4.45
CA VAL A 85 0.53 -13.71 -3.42
C VAL A 85 -0.49 -12.63 -3.63
N HIS A 86 -1.73 -13.03 -3.83
CA HIS A 86 -2.87 -12.14 -3.96
C HIS A 86 -3.79 -12.28 -2.75
N PHE A 87 -4.20 -11.16 -2.18
CA PHE A 87 -5.23 -11.10 -1.16
C PHE A 87 -6.52 -10.62 -1.80
N ASP A 88 -7.47 -11.54 -1.95
CA ASP A 88 -8.78 -11.23 -2.51
C ASP A 88 -9.76 -10.86 -1.38
N ASN A 89 -10.04 -9.57 -1.29
CA ASN A 89 -10.98 -9.00 -0.33
C ASN A 89 -12.36 -8.70 -0.93
N GLY A 90 -12.64 -9.19 -2.13
CA GLY A 90 -13.92 -9.02 -2.81
C GLY A 90 -14.16 -7.63 -3.44
N TRP A 91 -13.14 -6.78 -3.50
CA TRP A 91 -13.23 -5.43 -4.07
C TRP A 91 -12.49 -5.26 -5.40
N ASN A 92 -11.82 -6.30 -5.87
CA ASN A 92 -11.03 -6.24 -7.09
C ASN A 92 -11.93 -5.97 -8.32
N SER A 93 -11.48 -5.06 -9.19
CA SER A 93 -12.09 -4.90 -10.50
C SER A 93 -11.77 -6.13 -11.38
N GLU A 94 -12.65 -6.45 -12.32
CA GLU A 94 -12.41 -7.53 -13.30
C GLU A 94 -11.11 -7.32 -14.06
N LEU A 95 -10.80 -6.07 -14.39
CA LEU A 95 -9.57 -5.70 -15.08
C LEU A 95 -8.33 -5.98 -14.23
N ALA A 96 -8.37 -5.73 -12.93
CA ALA A 96 -7.25 -6.04 -12.04
C ALA A 96 -6.99 -7.56 -11.97
N VAL A 97 -8.05 -8.36 -11.88
CA VAL A 97 -7.97 -9.84 -11.90
C VAL A 97 -7.40 -10.33 -13.24
N ALA A 98 -7.86 -9.77 -14.37
CA ALA A 98 -7.35 -10.09 -15.69
C ALA A 98 -5.86 -9.70 -15.82
N ASN A 99 -5.46 -8.55 -15.29
CA ASN A 99 -4.07 -8.10 -15.30
C ASN A 99 -3.14 -9.04 -14.50
N ILE A 100 -3.59 -9.50 -13.32
CA ILE A 100 -2.84 -10.50 -12.53
C ILE A 100 -2.66 -11.76 -13.35
N LYS A 101 -3.75 -12.32 -13.90
CA LYS A 101 -3.73 -13.53 -14.69
C LYS A 101 -2.78 -13.41 -15.88
N ASN A 102 -2.96 -12.36 -16.71
CA ASN A 102 -2.14 -12.16 -17.90
C ASN A 102 -0.64 -12.07 -17.57
N ALA A 103 -0.30 -11.34 -16.53
CA ALA A 103 1.09 -11.16 -16.12
C ALA A 103 1.70 -12.49 -15.63
N LEU A 104 1.00 -13.22 -14.77
CA LEU A 104 1.52 -14.46 -14.19
C LEU A 104 1.61 -15.59 -15.21
N ASP A 105 0.62 -15.73 -16.10
CA ASP A 105 0.62 -16.73 -17.18
C ASP A 105 1.83 -16.50 -18.12
N ARG A 106 2.10 -15.25 -18.52
CA ARG A 106 3.23 -14.91 -19.40
C ARG A 106 4.59 -15.09 -18.72
N LEU A 107 4.69 -14.77 -17.45
CA LEU A 107 5.93 -14.89 -16.68
C LEU A 107 6.14 -16.31 -16.13
N LYS A 108 5.15 -17.20 -16.22
CA LYS A 108 5.15 -18.53 -15.62
C LYS A 108 5.50 -18.46 -14.13
N ILE A 109 4.73 -17.68 -13.38
CA ILE A 109 4.86 -17.48 -11.94
C ILE A 109 3.64 -18.07 -11.24
N ASP A 110 3.86 -18.88 -10.22
CA ASP A 110 2.81 -19.48 -9.41
C ASP A 110 2.09 -18.42 -8.57
N LEU A 111 0.78 -18.59 -8.40
CA LEU A 111 -0.08 -17.73 -7.61
C LEU A 111 -0.65 -18.46 -6.39
N HIS A 112 -0.51 -17.84 -5.24
CA HIS A 112 -1.31 -18.17 -4.05
C HIS A 112 -2.32 -17.05 -3.80
N THR A 113 -3.62 -17.38 -3.82
CA THR A 113 -4.69 -16.44 -3.48
C THR A 113 -5.24 -16.80 -2.10
N ASP A 114 -5.27 -15.82 -1.21
CA ASP A 114 -5.94 -15.90 0.10
C ASP A 114 -7.25 -15.11 0.00
N VAL A 115 -8.39 -15.81 -0.02
CA VAL A 115 -9.72 -15.21 -0.16
C VAL A 115 -10.32 -15.01 1.23
N VAL A 116 -10.83 -13.81 1.51
CA VAL A 116 -11.44 -13.53 2.81
C VAL A 116 -12.81 -14.20 2.94
N ASP A 117 -13.20 -14.50 4.17
CA ASP A 117 -14.61 -14.63 4.51
C ASP A 117 -15.26 -13.24 4.38
N TRP A 118 -16.16 -13.12 3.40
CA TRP A 118 -16.76 -11.83 3.06
C TRP A 118 -17.61 -11.25 4.19
N GLU A 119 -18.31 -12.07 4.96
CA GLU A 119 -19.15 -11.60 6.05
C GLU A 119 -18.31 -10.99 7.18
N GLU A 120 -17.24 -11.67 7.58
CA GLU A 120 -16.29 -11.14 8.56
C GLU A 120 -15.65 -9.83 8.08
N PHE A 121 -15.18 -9.83 6.83
CA PHE A 121 -14.44 -8.70 6.28
C PHE A 121 -15.35 -7.49 6.04
N ARG A 122 -16.55 -7.70 5.51
CA ARG A 122 -17.59 -6.66 5.34
C ARG A 122 -17.92 -5.98 6.67
N ASP A 123 -18.18 -6.76 7.72
CA ASP A 123 -18.52 -6.25 9.04
C ASP A 123 -17.36 -5.45 9.64
N LEU A 124 -16.13 -5.92 9.47
CA LEU A 124 -14.94 -5.21 9.91
C LEU A 124 -14.74 -3.89 9.16
N GLN A 125 -14.88 -3.85 7.83
CA GLN A 125 -14.78 -2.61 7.05
C GLN A 125 -15.90 -1.62 7.41
N LEU A 126 -17.14 -2.10 7.56
CA LEU A 126 -18.25 -1.28 8.04
C LEU A 126 -17.98 -0.73 9.45
N SER A 127 -17.28 -1.47 10.30
CA SER A 127 -16.90 -0.99 11.62
C SER A 127 -15.99 0.23 11.54
N PHE A 128 -15.07 0.28 10.58
CA PHE A 128 -14.19 1.43 10.35
C PHE A 128 -14.94 2.63 9.76
N LEU A 129 -15.90 2.43 8.84
CA LEU A 129 -16.77 3.49 8.36
C LEU A 129 -17.64 4.05 9.48
N LYS A 130 -18.20 3.20 10.35
CA LYS A 130 -18.98 3.60 11.53
C LYS A 130 -18.13 4.35 12.56
N ALA A 131 -16.86 4.00 12.68
CA ALA A 131 -15.89 4.69 13.56
C ALA A 131 -15.54 6.10 13.03
N SER A 132 -15.85 6.40 11.77
CA SER A 132 -15.67 7.73 11.18
C SER A 132 -14.22 8.25 11.22
N VAL A 133 -13.25 7.34 11.08
CA VAL A 133 -11.81 7.63 11.08
C VAL A 133 -11.27 7.78 9.65
N PRO A 134 -10.16 8.54 9.43
CA PRO A 134 -9.71 8.84 8.08
C PRO A 134 -9.10 7.64 7.34
N ASN A 135 -8.57 6.62 8.01
CA ASN A 135 -8.01 5.46 7.32
C ASN A 135 -8.89 4.21 7.50
N CYS A 136 -9.88 4.04 6.61
CA CYS A 136 -10.76 2.86 6.58
C CYS A 136 -10.16 1.69 5.77
N GLU A 137 -8.95 1.83 5.20
CA GLU A 137 -8.24 0.76 4.50
C GLU A 137 -7.36 -0.10 5.43
N ILE A 138 -7.24 0.28 6.72
CA ILE A 138 -6.47 -0.47 7.73
C ILE A 138 -6.78 -1.97 7.74
N PRO A 139 -8.05 -2.44 7.69
CA PRO A 139 -8.36 -3.86 7.62
C PRO A 139 -7.71 -4.57 6.43
N THR A 140 -7.76 -3.97 5.25
CA THR A 140 -7.15 -4.50 4.02
C THR A 140 -5.64 -4.56 4.13
N ASP A 141 -5.00 -3.47 4.52
CA ASP A 141 -3.53 -3.37 4.64
C ASP A 141 -2.98 -4.35 5.68
N HIS A 142 -3.69 -4.51 6.79
CA HIS A 142 -3.34 -5.47 7.83
C HIS A 142 -3.42 -6.91 7.31
N ALA A 143 -4.52 -7.26 6.66
CA ALA A 143 -4.75 -8.60 6.14
C ALA A 143 -3.74 -8.96 5.04
N ILE A 144 -3.42 -8.03 4.13
CA ILE A 144 -2.35 -8.21 3.13
C ILE A 144 -1.03 -8.56 3.82
N THR A 145 -0.62 -7.76 4.82
CA THR A 145 0.62 -8.03 5.56
C THR A 145 0.58 -9.38 6.27
N ALA A 146 -0.53 -9.71 6.94
CA ALA A 146 -0.69 -10.98 7.65
C ALA A 146 -0.62 -12.18 6.69
N THR A 147 -1.26 -12.08 5.53
CA THR A 147 -1.23 -13.10 4.47
C THR A 147 0.19 -13.30 3.93
N LEU A 148 0.90 -12.21 3.62
CA LEU A 148 2.29 -12.28 3.15
C LEU A 148 3.20 -12.95 4.20
N VAL A 149 3.08 -12.58 5.48
CA VAL A 149 3.85 -13.18 6.59
C VAL A 149 3.52 -14.67 6.74
N LYS A 150 2.24 -15.03 6.69
CA LYS A 150 1.77 -16.42 6.78
C LYS A 150 2.29 -17.28 5.63
N THR A 151 2.21 -16.77 4.40
CA THR A 151 2.67 -17.47 3.19
C THR A 151 4.18 -17.61 3.16
N ALA A 152 4.93 -16.55 3.52
CA ALA A 152 6.38 -16.60 3.64
C ALA A 152 6.84 -17.68 4.63
N ARG A 153 6.17 -17.77 5.79
CA ARG A 153 6.44 -18.82 6.79
C ARG A 153 6.13 -20.22 6.29
N ARG A 154 4.97 -20.42 5.63
CA ARG A 154 4.55 -21.73 5.11
C ARG A 154 5.52 -22.29 4.08
N ASN A 155 6.08 -21.40 3.25
CA ASN A 155 7.02 -21.78 2.19
C ASN A 155 8.51 -21.67 2.64
N HIS A 156 8.77 -21.43 3.93
CA HIS A 156 10.12 -21.25 4.46
C HIS A 156 10.93 -20.15 3.75
N VAL A 157 10.25 -19.16 3.17
CA VAL A 157 10.84 -18.02 2.47
C VAL A 157 10.99 -16.85 3.43
N ARG A 158 12.12 -16.17 3.34
CA ARG A 158 12.46 -15.05 4.22
C ARG A 158 12.16 -13.69 3.61
N TYR A 159 12.32 -13.57 2.30
CA TYR A 159 12.17 -12.31 1.58
C TYR A 159 10.75 -12.12 1.06
N VAL A 160 10.16 -10.98 1.40
CA VAL A 160 8.89 -10.52 0.87
C VAL A 160 9.14 -9.23 0.11
N ILE A 161 8.86 -9.27 -1.18
CA ILE A 161 9.09 -8.16 -2.09
C ILE A 161 7.75 -7.46 -2.33
N ASN A 162 7.73 -6.15 -2.23
CA ASN A 162 6.54 -5.37 -2.49
C ASN A 162 6.78 -4.25 -3.53
N GLY A 163 5.69 -3.67 -4.02
CA GLY A 163 5.70 -2.58 -5.00
C GLY A 163 5.85 -1.18 -4.37
N SER A 164 5.87 -1.07 -3.05
CA SER A 164 6.05 0.24 -2.40
C SER A 164 7.41 0.82 -2.74
N ASN A 165 7.45 2.11 -3.00
CA ASN A 165 8.68 2.80 -3.35
C ASN A 165 8.65 4.27 -2.90
N VAL A 166 9.82 4.82 -2.64
CA VAL A 166 9.93 6.23 -2.22
C VAL A 166 9.71 7.17 -3.39
N VAL A 167 10.09 6.78 -4.61
CA VAL A 167 10.08 7.67 -5.78
C VAL A 167 8.68 8.19 -6.08
N THR A 168 7.67 7.32 -6.09
CA THR A 168 6.28 7.69 -6.42
C THR A 168 5.34 7.75 -5.22
N GLU A 169 5.78 7.30 -4.03
CA GLU A 169 4.96 7.19 -2.82
C GLU A 169 5.61 7.78 -1.57
N GLY A 170 6.74 8.49 -1.73
CA GLY A 170 7.51 9.02 -0.62
C GLY A 170 6.81 10.11 0.19
N ILE A 171 5.73 10.68 -0.32
CA ILE A 171 4.92 11.71 0.36
C ILE A 171 3.57 11.11 0.75
N LEU A 172 3.29 11.10 2.04
CA LEU A 172 1.99 10.77 2.61
C LEU A 172 1.89 11.42 4.00
N PRO A 173 0.94 12.35 4.23
CA PRO A 173 0.72 12.96 5.54
C PRO A 173 0.35 11.93 6.60
N ILE A 174 0.93 12.05 7.79
CA ILE A 174 0.62 11.16 8.91
C ILE A 174 -0.82 11.38 9.38
N SER A 175 -1.32 12.62 9.30
CA SER A 175 -2.70 12.98 9.65
C SER A 175 -3.76 12.24 8.80
N TRP A 176 -3.39 11.76 7.60
CA TRP A 176 -4.30 11.06 6.67
C TRP A 176 -4.33 9.55 6.86
N VAL A 177 -3.39 9.00 7.64
CA VAL A 177 -3.21 7.54 7.77
C VAL A 177 -3.02 7.13 9.22
N TYR A 178 -3.08 5.83 9.46
CA TYR A 178 -2.72 5.22 10.74
C TYR A 178 -2.04 3.87 10.49
N TYR A 179 -1.29 3.39 11.47
CA TYR A 179 -0.52 2.14 11.37
C TYR A 179 -1.43 0.92 11.21
N SER A 180 -1.42 0.30 10.04
CA SER A 180 -2.20 -0.90 9.75
C SER A 180 -1.78 -2.14 10.56
N HIS A 181 -0.61 -2.10 11.20
CA HIS A 181 -0.09 -3.21 12.02
C HIS A 181 -0.60 -3.18 13.47
N ASP A 182 -1.40 -2.17 13.84
CA ASP A 182 -1.99 -2.09 15.17
C ASP A 182 -3.26 -2.96 15.28
N LEU A 183 -3.06 -4.26 15.47
CA LEU A 183 -4.15 -5.21 15.67
C LEU A 183 -5.02 -4.89 16.91
N HIS A 184 -4.44 -4.20 17.91
CA HIS A 184 -5.21 -3.78 19.09
C HIS A 184 -6.27 -2.73 18.71
N HIS A 185 -5.89 -1.76 17.89
CA HIS A 185 -6.80 -0.74 17.35
C HIS A 185 -7.88 -1.37 16.45
N ILE A 186 -7.51 -2.27 15.54
CA ILE A 186 -8.46 -2.99 14.69
C ILE A 186 -9.53 -3.69 15.54
N ARG A 187 -9.10 -4.45 16.55
CA ARG A 187 -9.99 -5.17 17.45
C ARG A 187 -10.83 -4.25 18.33
N ALA A 188 -10.31 -3.08 18.72
CA ALA A 188 -11.04 -2.10 19.51
C ALA A 188 -12.21 -1.49 18.72
N ILE A 189 -11.96 -1.06 17.49
CA ILE A 189 -13.01 -0.56 16.58
C ILE A 189 -14.03 -1.65 16.30
N HIS A 190 -13.58 -2.86 15.96
CA HIS A 190 -14.49 -3.96 15.67
C HIS A 190 -15.35 -4.34 16.87
N ARG A 191 -14.83 -4.38 18.10
CA ARG A 191 -15.61 -4.63 19.32
C ARG A 191 -16.74 -3.61 19.54
N GLN A 192 -16.51 -2.35 19.15
CA GLN A 192 -17.47 -1.28 19.34
C GLN A 192 -18.56 -1.26 18.27
N PHE A 193 -18.23 -1.57 17.02
CA PHE A 193 -19.13 -1.37 15.88
C PHE A 193 -19.46 -2.64 15.10
N GLY A 194 -18.67 -3.71 15.26
CA GLY A 194 -18.85 -4.97 14.58
C GLY A 194 -19.88 -5.87 15.25
N ARG A 195 -20.38 -6.85 14.49
CA ARG A 195 -21.37 -7.82 14.94
C ARG A 195 -20.96 -9.27 14.63
N VAL A 196 -20.09 -9.46 13.65
CA VAL A 196 -19.63 -10.79 13.19
C VAL A 196 -18.28 -11.10 13.81
N PRO A 197 -18.09 -12.22 14.53
CA PRO A 197 -16.79 -12.59 15.10
C PRO A 197 -15.72 -12.79 14.05
N LEU A 198 -14.53 -12.24 14.24
CA LEU A 198 -13.36 -12.42 13.36
C LEU A 198 -12.69 -13.78 13.66
N LYS A 199 -13.07 -14.82 12.93
CA LYS A 199 -12.54 -16.20 13.07
C LYS A 199 -11.43 -16.48 12.07
N THR A 200 -11.62 -16.08 10.81
CA THR A 200 -10.74 -16.40 9.69
C THR A 200 -9.94 -15.19 9.21
N PHE A 201 -10.33 -13.99 9.57
CA PHE A 201 -9.63 -12.76 9.18
C PHE A 201 -8.13 -12.86 9.47
N PRO A 202 -7.25 -12.66 8.45
CA PRO A 202 -5.81 -12.77 8.61
C PRO A 202 -5.29 -11.74 9.62
N GLN A 203 -4.58 -12.21 10.65
CA GLN A 203 -4.09 -11.36 11.73
C GLN A 203 -2.62 -11.62 12.01
N VAL A 204 -1.87 -10.55 12.25
CA VAL A 204 -0.51 -10.59 12.77
C VAL A 204 -0.36 -9.59 13.91
N SER A 205 0.04 -10.05 15.10
CA SER A 205 0.27 -9.14 16.22
C SER A 205 1.56 -8.33 16.00
N LEU A 206 1.57 -7.08 16.49
CA LEU A 206 2.75 -6.21 16.42
C LEU A 206 3.99 -6.89 17.03
N ALA A 207 3.83 -7.58 18.16
CA ALA A 207 4.93 -8.31 18.80
C ALA A 207 5.49 -9.43 17.90
N SER A 208 4.61 -10.25 17.31
CA SER A 208 5.04 -11.32 16.39
C SER A 208 5.70 -10.77 15.13
N PHE A 209 5.16 -9.70 14.57
CA PHE A 209 5.72 -9.04 13.39
C PHE A 209 7.10 -8.44 13.69
N SER A 210 7.23 -7.68 14.79
CA SER A 210 8.50 -7.10 15.22
C SER A 210 9.55 -8.16 15.53
N ALA A 211 9.19 -9.24 16.25
CA ALA A 211 10.09 -10.35 16.53
C ALA A 211 10.65 -11.01 15.26
N ARG A 212 9.83 -11.14 14.21
CA ARG A 212 10.27 -11.69 12.92
C ARG A 212 11.24 -10.78 12.17
N ILE A 213 11.00 -9.46 12.23
CA ILE A 213 11.91 -8.48 11.64
C ILE A 213 13.25 -8.49 12.39
N LEU A 214 13.21 -8.47 13.73
CA LEU A 214 14.41 -8.45 14.57
C LEU A 214 15.24 -9.74 14.44
N SER A 215 14.59 -10.90 14.42
CA SER A 215 15.30 -12.18 14.18
C SER A 215 15.79 -12.33 12.74
N GLY A 216 15.39 -11.44 11.85
CA GLY A 216 15.68 -11.51 10.43
C GLY A 216 15.00 -12.70 9.72
N SER A 217 14.03 -13.38 10.36
CA SER A 217 13.26 -14.45 9.72
C SER A 217 12.23 -13.94 8.71
N TYR A 218 12.02 -12.62 8.66
CA TYR A 218 11.18 -11.92 7.70
C TYR A 218 11.87 -10.62 7.27
N LYS A 219 12.08 -10.45 5.97
CA LYS A 219 12.69 -9.25 5.37
C LYS A 219 11.79 -8.71 4.29
N MET A 220 11.23 -7.53 4.52
CA MET A 220 10.52 -6.78 3.49
C MET A 220 11.51 -5.99 2.64
N VAL A 221 11.36 -6.09 1.32
CA VAL A 221 12.20 -5.40 0.34
C VAL A 221 11.35 -4.59 -0.62
N ASN A 222 11.62 -3.31 -0.70
CA ASN A 222 11.05 -2.38 -1.67
C ASN A 222 11.93 -2.40 -2.93
N LEU A 223 11.69 -3.35 -3.84
CA LEU A 223 12.57 -3.60 -4.99
C LEU A 223 12.72 -2.36 -5.88
N LEU A 224 11.64 -1.57 -6.02
CA LEU A 224 11.66 -0.37 -6.85
C LEU A 224 12.58 0.75 -6.34
N ASN A 225 13.08 0.64 -5.10
CA ASN A 225 14.13 1.52 -4.58
C ASN A 225 15.54 1.12 -5.02
N TYR A 226 15.71 -0.05 -5.66
CA TYR A 226 16.98 -0.58 -6.15
C TYR A 226 17.11 -0.54 -7.67
N VAL A 227 16.02 -0.25 -8.37
CA VAL A 227 15.99 -0.14 -9.84
C VAL A 227 15.61 1.27 -10.24
N GLU A 228 16.03 1.70 -11.42
CA GLU A 228 15.51 2.93 -12.00
C GLU A 228 14.00 2.73 -12.29
N TYR A 229 13.16 3.48 -11.58
CA TYR A 229 11.72 3.34 -11.67
C TYR A 229 11.09 4.62 -12.22
N ASP A 230 10.58 4.51 -13.44
CA ASP A 230 9.75 5.50 -14.11
C ASP A 230 8.39 4.87 -14.36
N LYS A 231 7.34 5.48 -13.81
CA LYS A 231 5.99 4.91 -13.85
C LYS A 231 5.44 4.80 -15.27
N ALA A 232 5.69 5.78 -16.13
CA ALA A 232 5.20 5.77 -17.53
C ALA A 232 5.88 4.66 -18.32
N LYS A 233 7.20 4.56 -18.24
CA LYS A 233 7.97 3.48 -18.88
C LYS A 233 7.57 2.09 -18.37
N ALA A 234 7.27 1.97 -17.08
CA ALA A 234 6.79 0.71 -16.50
C ALA A 234 5.44 0.29 -17.09
N VAL A 235 4.49 1.22 -17.21
CA VAL A 235 3.17 1.00 -17.84
C VAL A 235 3.35 0.53 -19.29
N ASP A 236 4.18 1.22 -20.09
CA ASP A 236 4.40 0.87 -21.49
C ASP A 236 5.05 -0.52 -21.64
N THR A 237 6.01 -0.83 -20.76
CA THR A 237 6.63 -2.15 -20.72
C THR A 237 5.62 -3.24 -20.42
N MET A 238 4.78 -3.06 -19.40
CA MET A 238 3.79 -4.07 -19.02
C MET A 238 2.70 -4.26 -20.09
N LYS A 239 2.26 -3.18 -20.75
CA LYS A 239 1.34 -3.29 -21.88
C LYS A 239 1.92 -4.16 -23.00
N ARG A 240 3.17 -3.92 -23.38
CA ARG A 240 3.84 -4.64 -24.45
C ARG A 240 4.19 -6.08 -24.09
N GLU A 241 4.76 -6.29 -22.91
CA GLU A 241 5.33 -7.60 -22.51
C GLU A 241 4.30 -8.53 -21.86
N LEU A 242 3.34 -7.97 -21.11
CA LEU A 242 2.45 -8.75 -20.24
C LEU A 242 0.98 -8.70 -20.67
N ASN A 243 0.62 -7.98 -21.75
CA ASN A 243 -0.77 -7.72 -22.10
C ASN A 243 -1.58 -7.10 -20.93
N TRP A 244 -0.88 -6.29 -20.14
CA TRP A 244 -1.47 -5.58 -19.01
C TRP A 244 -2.24 -4.35 -19.51
N GLN A 245 -3.38 -4.06 -18.92
CA GLN A 245 -4.22 -2.93 -19.33
C GLN A 245 -4.29 -1.89 -18.21
N TYR A 246 -4.20 -0.61 -18.60
CA TYR A 246 -4.29 0.50 -17.68
C TYR A 246 -5.74 0.74 -17.23
N TYR A 247 -5.96 0.95 -15.95
CA TYR A 247 -7.28 1.08 -15.31
C TYR A 247 -7.61 2.53 -14.86
N GLY A 248 -6.91 3.54 -15.40
CA GLY A 248 -7.30 4.95 -15.29
C GLY A 248 -6.70 5.75 -14.14
N GLY A 249 -6.28 5.16 -13.04
CA GLY A 249 -5.76 5.90 -11.89
C GLY A 249 -4.91 5.06 -10.94
N LYS A 250 -4.35 5.69 -9.91
CA LYS A 250 -3.61 4.97 -8.87
C LYS A 250 -4.58 4.28 -7.92
N HIS A 251 -4.34 2.99 -7.63
CA HIS A 251 -5.18 2.13 -6.78
C HIS A 251 -6.61 1.88 -7.29
N TYR A 252 -6.86 2.15 -8.59
CA TYR A 252 -8.16 1.88 -9.22
C TYR A 252 -8.35 0.40 -9.59
N GLU A 253 -7.39 -0.44 -9.25
CA GLU A 253 -7.53 -1.90 -9.24
C GLU A 253 -8.61 -2.40 -8.27
N SER A 254 -8.90 -1.64 -7.20
CA SER A 254 -9.96 -1.91 -6.22
C SER A 254 -11.07 -0.88 -6.34
N ILE A 255 -12.30 -1.34 -6.56
CA ILE A 255 -13.49 -0.48 -6.65
C ILE A 255 -13.71 0.28 -5.32
N TYR A 256 -13.55 -0.41 -4.19
CA TYR A 256 -13.63 0.24 -2.87
C TYR A 256 -12.57 1.33 -2.70
N THR A 257 -11.31 1.06 -3.06
CA THR A 257 -10.23 2.03 -2.91
C THR A 257 -10.44 3.24 -3.83
N ARG A 258 -10.92 3.02 -5.07
CA ARG A 258 -11.27 4.11 -5.99
C ARG A 258 -12.37 5.00 -5.40
N TRP A 259 -13.47 4.41 -4.92
CA TRP A 259 -14.55 5.12 -4.26
C TRP A 259 -14.07 5.85 -3.00
N TYR A 260 -13.31 5.15 -2.18
CA TYR A 260 -12.82 5.67 -0.91
C TYR A 260 -11.88 6.87 -1.10
N GLN A 261 -10.89 6.76 -1.99
CA GLN A 261 -9.91 7.83 -2.22
C GLN A 261 -10.43 8.94 -3.13
N GLY A 262 -11.28 8.63 -4.09
CA GLY A 262 -11.80 9.59 -5.05
C GLY A 262 -13.05 10.35 -4.59
N TYR A 263 -13.83 9.79 -3.66
CA TYR A 263 -15.07 10.39 -3.18
C TYR A 263 -15.13 10.51 -1.65
N TYR A 264 -15.04 9.41 -0.92
CA TYR A 264 -15.25 9.41 0.53
C TYR A 264 -14.26 10.30 1.29
N LEU A 265 -12.96 10.16 1.04
CA LEU A 265 -11.94 10.97 1.72
C LEU A 265 -12.06 12.48 1.40
N PRO A 266 -12.18 12.89 0.12
CA PRO A 266 -12.37 14.31 -0.20
C PRO A 266 -13.65 14.90 0.40
N THR A 267 -14.76 14.18 0.31
CA THR A 267 -16.08 14.64 0.78
C THR A 267 -16.14 14.75 2.30
N LYS A 268 -15.65 13.74 3.01
CA LYS A 268 -15.78 13.65 4.45
C LYS A 268 -14.66 14.37 5.22
N PHE A 269 -13.41 14.22 4.77
CA PHE A 269 -12.22 14.70 5.49
C PHE A 269 -11.48 15.85 4.77
N GLY A 270 -11.86 16.17 3.54
CA GLY A 270 -11.12 17.16 2.73
C GLY A 270 -9.77 16.65 2.22
N PHE A 271 -9.51 15.35 2.29
CA PHE A 271 -8.23 14.74 1.91
C PHE A 271 -8.27 14.25 0.46
N ASP A 272 -7.49 14.85 -0.42
CA ASP A 272 -7.28 14.35 -1.77
C ASP A 272 -5.90 13.70 -1.86
N LYS A 273 -5.85 12.37 -1.81
CA LYS A 273 -4.59 11.59 -1.86
C LYS A 273 -3.80 11.82 -3.16
N ARG A 274 -4.43 12.32 -4.24
CA ARG A 274 -3.73 12.67 -5.47
C ARG A 274 -2.67 13.76 -5.22
N ARG A 275 -2.91 14.68 -4.26
CA ARG A 275 -1.94 15.72 -3.88
C ARG A 275 -0.61 15.11 -3.44
N ALA A 276 -0.66 14.10 -2.59
CA ALA A 276 0.54 13.42 -2.11
C ALA A 276 1.27 12.68 -3.25
N HIS A 277 0.53 11.94 -4.08
CA HIS A 277 1.10 11.20 -5.20
C HIS A 277 1.70 12.11 -6.28
N LEU A 278 0.99 13.15 -6.69
CA LEU A 278 1.49 14.12 -7.67
C LEU A 278 2.69 14.90 -7.11
N SER A 279 2.67 15.28 -5.82
CA SER A 279 3.83 15.90 -5.17
C SER A 279 5.06 15.00 -5.19
N ALA A 280 4.91 13.69 -4.94
CA ALA A 280 6.02 12.75 -5.04
C ALA A 280 6.58 12.66 -6.47
N LEU A 281 5.71 12.60 -7.49
CA LEU A 281 6.12 12.59 -8.89
C LEU A 281 6.83 13.89 -9.31
N VAL A 282 6.37 15.05 -8.81
CA VAL A 282 7.04 16.33 -9.05
C VAL A 282 8.42 16.34 -8.39
N CYS A 283 8.54 15.93 -7.13
CA CYS A 283 9.83 15.82 -6.45
C CYS A 283 10.78 14.80 -7.13
N ALA A 284 10.22 13.78 -7.77
CA ALA A 284 10.98 12.78 -8.54
C ALA A 284 11.43 13.27 -9.93
N GLY A 285 10.94 14.44 -10.39
CA GLY A 285 11.18 14.94 -11.75
C GLY A 285 10.43 14.18 -12.84
N GLN A 286 9.44 13.34 -12.48
CA GLN A 286 8.62 12.57 -13.43
C GLN A 286 7.39 13.37 -13.92
N LEU A 287 7.10 14.50 -13.28
CA LEU A 287 5.99 15.40 -13.62
C LEU A 287 6.40 16.84 -13.33
N SER A 288 6.03 17.80 -14.19
CA SER A 288 6.20 19.20 -13.82
C SER A 288 5.15 19.66 -12.78
N ARG A 289 5.43 20.72 -12.05
CA ARG A 289 4.48 21.29 -11.08
C ARG A 289 3.19 21.72 -11.76
N GLU A 290 3.28 22.35 -12.93
CA GLU A 290 2.16 22.83 -13.74
C GLU A 290 1.28 21.66 -14.19
N GLN A 291 1.91 20.58 -14.69
CA GLN A 291 1.21 19.35 -15.06
C GLN A 291 0.49 18.73 -13.83
N GLY A 292 1.15 18.73 -12.66
CA GLY A 292 0.55 18.26 -11.41
C GLY A 292 -0.67 19.06 -10.99
N ILE A 293 -0.65 20.38 -11.15
CA ILE A 293 -1.78 21.28 -10.86
C ILE A 293 -2.94 21.01 -11.83
N VAL A 294 -2.65 20.88 -13.13
CA VAL A 294 -3.65 20.57 -14.17
C VAL A 294 -4.30 19.20 -13.87
N GLU A 295 -3.51 18.21 -13.48
CA GLU A 295 -4.04 16.87 -13.13
C GLU A 295 -4.92 16.91 -11.87
N LEU A 296 -4.52 17.69 -10.87
CA LEU A 296 -5.28 17.85 -9.63
C LEU A 296 -6.62 18.58 -9.86
N ALA A 297 -6.68 19.51 -10.83
CA ALA A 297 -7.90 20.23 -11.18
C ALA A 297 -8.97 19.35 -11.84
N LYS A 298 -8.59 18.18 -12.38
CA LYS A 298 -9.54 17.24 -12.95
C LYS A 298 -10.40 16.61 -11.84
N ASN A 299 -11.66 16.34 -12.17
CA ASN A 299 -12.50 15.53 -11.27
C ASN A 299 -11.85 14.13 -11.11
N PRO A 300 -11.66 13.63 -9.86
CA PRO A 300 -11.14 12.28 -9.65
C PRO A 300 -12.06 11.19 -10.22
N TYR A 301 -13.35 11.50 -10.40
CA TYR A 301 -14.32 10.63 -11.03
C TYR A 301 -14.87 11.21 -12.33
N ALA A 302 -14.98 10.40 -13.37
CA ALA A 302 -15.94 10.65 -14.44
C ALA A 302 -17.35 10.53 -13.85
N HIS A 303 -18.29 11.37 -14.30
CA HIS A 303 -19.62 11.52 -13.64
C HIS A 303 -20.37 10.18 -13.50
N ASN A 304 -20.34 9.35 -14.53
CA ASN A 304 -21.04 8.05 -14.52
C ASN A 304 -20.34 6.97 -13.69
N ASP A 305 -19.02 7.04 -13.50
CA ASP A 305 -18.28 6.03 -12.76
C ASP A 305 -18.53 6.10 -11.26
N LEU A 306 -18.76 7.32 -10.73
CA LEU A 306 -19.06 7.48 -9.31
C LEU A 306 -20.38 6.82 -8.93
N ASP A 307 -21.44 7.01 -9.73
CA ASP A 307 -22.75 6.41 -9.45
C ASP A 307 -22.69 4.88 -9.50
N GLN A 308 -21.96 4.33 -10.47
CA GLN A 308 -21.76 2.88 -10.57
C GLN A 308 -20.99 2.33 -9.34
N ASP A 309 -19.92 3.00 -8.92
CA ASP A 309 -19.17 2.59 -7.75
C ASP A 309 -19.97 2.75 -6.46
N MET A 310 -20.76 3.82 -6.33
CA MET A 310 -21.67 4.00 -5.19
C MET A 310 -22.68 2.85 -5.10
N ASP A 311 -23.34 2.49 -6.21
CA ASP A 311 -24.28 1.37 -6.24
C ASP A 311 -23.60 0.03 -5.91
N PHE A 312 -22.39 -0.17 -6.41
CA PHE A 312 -21.60 -1.35 -6.08
C PHE A 312 -21.24 -1.40 -4.58
N VAL A 313 -20.77 -0.28 -4.01
CA VAL A 313 -20.38 -0.18 -2.61
C VAL A 313 -21.57 -0.38 -1.67
N VAL A 314 -22.71 0.28 -1.91
CA VAL A 314 -23.90 0.09 -1.07
C VAL A 314 -24.42 -1.33 -1.13
N LYS A 315 -24.47 -1.93 -2.34
CA LYS A 315 -24.87 -3.32 -2.53
C LYS A 315 -23.95 -4.28 -1.77
N LYS A 316 -22.65 -4.11 -1.89
CA LYS A 316 -21.63 -4.97 -1.23
C LYS A 316 -21.70 -4.85 0.29
N PHE A 317 -21.95 -3.66 0.84
CA PHE A 317 -22.11 -3.47 2.27
C PHE A 317 -23.49 -3.90 2.78
N GLY A 318 -24.47 -4.13 1.90
CA GLY A 318 -25.85 -4.40 2.30
C GLY A 318 -26.53 -3.16 2.90
N LEU A 319 -26.19 -1.98 2.37
CA LEU A 319 -26.76 -0.68 2.73
C LEU A 319 -27.60 -0.14 1.57
N ASP A 320 -28.36 0.90 1.84
CA ASP A 320 -28.88 1.81 0.82
C ASP A 320 -28.05 3.11 0.77
N ARG A 321 -28.34 3.99 -0.20
CA ARG A 321 -27.59 5.25 -0.37
C ARG A 321 -27.80 6.21 0.80
N VAL A 322 -28.94 6.20 1.45
CA VAL A 322 -29.24 7.05 2.62
C VAL A 322 -28.39 6.60 3.81
N GLN A 323 -28.35 5.30 4.09
CA GLN A 323 -27.55 4.74 5.15
C GLN A 323 -26.03 4.99 4.94
N LEU A 324 -25.57 4.92 3.70
CA LEU A 324 -24.18 5.26 3.39
C LEU A 324 -23.91 6.76 3.59
N GLN A 325 -24.85 7.63 3.18
CA GLN A 325 -24.74 9.07 3.40
C GLN A 325 -24.71 9.41 4.89
N ASP A 326 -25.55 8.76 5.71
CA ASP A 326 -25.53 8.90 7.16
C ASP A 326 -24.15 8.57 7.77
N LEU A 327 -23.44 7.58 7.21
CA LEU A 327 -22.07 7.26 7.66
C LEU A 327 -21.07 8.34 7.23
N ILE A 328 -21.25 8.94 6.05
CA ILE A 328 -20.41 10.02 5.56
C ILE A 328 -20.63 11.29 6.40
N ASP A 329 -21.87 11.60 6.76
CA ASP A 329 -22.22 12.83 7.48
C ASP A 329 -21.89 12.80 8.99
N LYS A 330 -21.54 11.63 9.53
CA LYS A 330 -21.13 11.53 10.94
C LYS A 330 -19.94 12.47 11.25
N PRO A 331 -19.87 13.03 12.46
CA PRO A 331 -18.71 13.81 12.88
C PRO A 331 -17.39 13.04 12.72
N ASN A 332 -16.38 13.71 12.19
CA ASN A 332 -15.05 13.13 11.99
C ASN A 332 -14.41 12.77 13.32
N LYS A 333 -13.76 11.62 13.37
CA LYS A 333 -12.99 11.11 14.50
C LYS A 333 -11.53 10.89 14.12
N LYS A 334 -10.65 10.95 15.12
CA LYS A 334 -9.25 10.57 14.98
C LYS A 334 -9.07 9.11 15.36
N HIS A 335 -8.03 8.46 14.83
CA HIS A 335 -7.67 7.11 15.28
C HIS A 335 -7.34 7.06 16.77
N THR A 336 -6.82 8.16 17.32
CA THR A 336 -6.51 8.31 18.75
C THR A 336 -7.74 8.46 19.65
N ASP A 337 -8.93 8.67 19.09
CA ASP A 337 -10.18 8.64 19.85
C ASP A 337 -10.62 7.21 20.24
N TYR A 338 -9.94 6.22 19.71
CA TYR A 338 -10.16 4.80 19.98
C TYR A 338 -8.93 4.17 20.62
N PRO A 339 -9.08 3.09 21.41
CA PRO A 339 -7.94 2.37 21.97
C PRO A 339 -6.94 1.98 20.88
N ASN A 340 -5.66 2.32 21.09
CA ASN A 340 -4.59 2.14 20.10
C ASN A 340 -3.23 2.00 20.80
N ARG A 341 -2.19 1.68 20.02
CA ARG A 341 -0.80 1.57 20.47
C ARG A 341 0.13 2.59 19.80
N ASN A 342 -0.38 3.75 19.40
CA ASN A 342 0.39 4.75 18.68
C ASN A 342 1.71 5.11 19.37
N ASN A 343 1.66 5.48 20.66
CA ASN A 343 2.85 5.88 21.44
C ASN A 343 3.92 4.76 21.49
N PHE A 344 3.50 3.50 21.59
CA PHE A 344 4.41 2.36 21.56
C PHE A 344 5.06 2.16 20.18
N ILE A 345 4.28 2.30 19.12
CA ILE A 345 4.75 2.16 17.73
C ILE A 345 5.74 3.27 17.38
N GLU A 346 5.44 4.51 17.77
CA GLU A 346 6.33 5.66 17.59
C GLU A 346 7.64 5.49 18.38
N GLY A 347 7.56 5.02 19.62
CA GLY A 347 8.74 4.70 20.43
C GLY A 347 9.63 3.64 19.77
N LEU A 348 9.07 2.57 19.22
CA LEU A 348 9.81 1.54 18.48
C LEU A 348 10.45 2.08 17.20
N SER A 349 9.76 2.95 16.47
CA SER A 349 10.29 3.55 15.24
C SER A 349 11.45 4.52 15.54
N GLY A 350 11.35 5.29 16.61
CA GLY A 350 12.41 6.17 17.11
C GLY A 350 13.67 5.38 17.53
N LEU A 351 13.49 4.30 18.29
CA LEU A 351 14.60 3.42 18.69
C LEU A 351 15.30 2.78 17.49
N ARG A 352 14.53 2.33 16.50
CA ARG A 352 15.08 1.76 15.25
C ARG A 352 15.89 2.78 14.46
N SER A 353 15.40 4.01 14.36
CA SER A 353 16.11 5.11 13.70
C SER A 353 17.41 5.43 14.43
N TYR A 354 17.38 5.52 15.76
CA TYR A 354 18.56 5.73 16.58
C TYR A 354 19.62 4.65 16.39
N LEU A 355 19.24 3.36 16.44
CA LEU A 355 20.15 2.24 16.25
C LEU A 355 20.76 2.21 14.83
N ARG A 356 19.96 2.55 13.81
CA ARG A 356 20.41 2.64 12.41
C ARG A 356 21.45 3.76 12.23
N ASN A 357 21.23 4.91 12.84
CA ASN A 357 22.17 6.04 12.76
C ASN A 357 23.48 5.73 13.47
N ARG A 358 23.42 5.06 14.62
CA ARG A 358 24.61 4.62 15.34
C ARG A 358 25.44 3.58 14.57
N ALA A 359 24.78 2.68 13.82
CA ALA A 359 25.46 1.70 12.96
C ALA A 359 26.10 2.32 11.69
N LYS A 360 25.73 3.55 11.33
CA LYS A 360 26.36 4.30 10.22
C LYS A 360 27.56 5.16 10.68
N SER A 361 27.70 5.39 11.98
CA SER A 361 28.76 6.21 12.60
C SER A 361 29.91 5.38 13.16
N VAL A 362 29.89 4.07 12.99
CA VAL A 362 30.95 3.09 13.25
C VAL A 362 31.38 2.45 11.92
#